data_8853b758b257bf239cc2900e679d8d1e
#
_entry.id   8853b758b257bf239cc2900e679d8d1e
#
_cell.length_a   1.000
_cell.length_b   1.000
_cell.length_c   1.000
_cell.angle_alpha   90.00
_cell.angle_beta   90.00
_cell.angle_gamma   90.00
#
_symmetry.space_group_name_H-M   'P 1'
#
loop_
_entity.id
_entity.type
_entity.pdbx_description
1 polymer ?
#
loop_
_entity_poly.entity_id
_entity_poly.type
_entity_poly.pdbx_seq_one_letter_code
_entity_poly.pdbx_strand_id
1 'polypeptide(L)'
;MPWPAIVRDADGPVVTGEVIDVSLSGMKLRVDPQMVVGADVTIHVTLPRGAGDIEVPAQVIRRDPEGIAVAFGGMPAAHADRFKPFVPAWDLRRRAERVSIELPIQVDGHDFATKGHTVDLSIVGGRVTTEEPLRPGNLVAVILTPKDGSGPMRIRAVVWEGNARGAVLVFVNLSTADFVRLRTYVDSLLARRL
;
A
#
# COMPACT_ATOMS: atom_id res chain seq x y z
N MET A 1 -1.76 4.11 23.42
CA MET A 1 -2.67 5.26 23.37
C MET A 1 -3.20 5.34 21.96
N PRO A 2 -4.49 5.56 21.75
CA PRO A 2 -5.04 5.81 20.42
C PRO A 2 -4.45 7.10 19.84
N TRP A 3 -4.24 7.12 18.52
CA TRP A 3 -3.72 8.32 17.86
C TRP A 3 -4.90 9.13 17.35
N PRO A 4 -4.98 10.42 17.65
CA PRO A 4 -6.03 11.25 17.10
C PRO A 4 -5.86 11.39 15.59
N ALA A 5 -6.97 11.31 14.88
CA ALA A 5 -7.04 11.47 13.44
C ALA A 5 -8.19 12.38 13.06
N ILE A 6 -8.00 13.15 11.99
CA ILE A 6 -9.04 13.91 11.33
C ILE A 6 -9.17 13.35 9.92
N VAL A 7 -10.37 12.95 9.54
CA VAL A 7 -10.69 12.46 8.20
C VAL A 7 -11.52 13.52 7.50
N ARG A 8 -11.04 13.96 6.34
CA ARG A 8 -11.72 14.95 5.50
C ARG A 8 -12.10 14.29 4.18
N ASP A 9 -13.36 14.24 3.89
CA ASP A 9 -13.89 13.89 2.58
C ASP A 9 -13.69 15.09 1.63
N ALA A 10 -13.45 14.85 0.35
CA ALA A 10 -13.25 15.90 -0.65
C ALA A 10 -14.45 16.86 -0.72
N ASP A 11 -15.66 16.34 -0.64
CA ASP A 11 -16.93 17.07 -0.76
C ASP A 11 -17.83 16.95 0.49
N GLY A 12 -17.30 16.41 1.59
CA GLY A 12 -18.07 16.00 2.75
C GLY A 12 -17.61 16.58 4.09
N PRO A 13 -18.17 16.07 5.17
CA PRO A 13 -17.86 16.53 6.52
C PRO A 13 -16.43 16.19 6.94
N VAL A 14 -15.89 17.03 7.79
CA VAL A 14 -14.65 16.72 8.55
C VAL A 14 -15.05 15.90 9.78
N VAL A 15 -14.50 14.71 9.91
CA VAL A 15 -14.80 13.79 11.01
C VAL A 15 -13.55 13.56 11.85
N THR A 16 -13.69 13.66 13.16
CA THR A 16 -12.62 13.31 14.10
C THR A 16 -12.72 11.84 14.49
N GLY A 17 -11.59 11.20 14.68
CA GLY A 17 -11.51 9.80 15.06
C GLY A 17 -10.18 9.41 15.67
N GLU A 18 -9.97 8.13 15.80
CA GLU A 18 -8.78 7.53 16.38
C GLU A 18 -8.26 6.41 15.48
N VAL A 19 -6.95 6.32 15.34
CA VAL A 19 -6.30 5.19 14.67
C VAL A 19 -6.39 3.96 15.57
N ILE A 20 -7.05 2.91 15.10
CA ILE A 20 -7.17 1.62 15.80
C ILE A 20 -6.01 0.69 15.40
N ASP A 21 -5.71 0.68 14.11
CA ASP A 21 -4.69 -0.18 13.53
C ASP A 21 -4.03 0.54 12.35
N VAL A 22 -2.75 0.26 12.14
CA VAL A 22 -1.97 0.93 11.12
C VAL A 22 -1.05 -0.04 10.41
N SER A 23 -0.91 0.19 9.11
CA SER A 23 -0.08 -0.62 8.23
C SER A 23 0.63 0.25 7.21
N LEU A 24 1.52 -0.35 6.43
CA LEU A 24 2.23 0.33 5.35
C LEU A 24 1.32 0.86 4.23
N SER A 25 0.18 0.20 3.99
CA SER A 25 -0.72 0.50 2.87
C SER A 25 -2.04 1.13 3.29
N GLY A 26 -2.25 1.36 4.59
CA GLY A 26 -3.52 1.91 5.07
C GLY A 26 -3.65 1.88 6.59
N MET A 27 -4.81 2.27 7.08
CA MET A 27 -5.12 2.22 8.51
C MET A 27 -6.59 1.90 8.76
N LYS A 28 -6.89 1.42 9.97
CA LYS A 28 -8.24 1.33 10.49
C LYS A 28 -8.47 2.48 11.45
N LEU A 29 -9.56 3.19 11.26
CA LEU A 29 -9.95 4.36 12.03
C LEU A 29 -11.28 4.13 12.72
N ARG A 30 -11.36 4.45 14.00
CA ARG A 30 -12.63 4.57 14.71
C ARG A 30 -13.17 5.96 14.43
N VAL A 31 -14.14 6.04 13.54
CA VAL A 31 -14.85 7.27 13.13
C VAL A 31 -16.34 6.97 13.02
N ASP A 32 -17.16 8.01 13.00
CA ASP A 32 -18.58 7.84 12.70
C ASP A 32 -18.72 7.16 11.31
N PRO A 33 -19.50 6.08 11.21
CA PRO A 33 -19.59 5.25 10.01
C PRO A 33 -20.30 5.88 8.81
N GLN A 34 -20.53 7.18 8.77
CA GLN A 34 -21.23 7.84 7.64
C GLN A 34 -20.42 7.90 6.34
N MET A 35 -19.10 7.64 6.40
CA MET A 35 -18.28 7.66 5.19
C MET A 35 -18.56 6.50 4.25
N VAL A 36 -18.68 6.80 2.97
CA VAL A 36 -19.05 5.83 1.93
C VAL A 36 -17.79 5.06 1.48
N VAL A 37 -17.95 3.75 1.28
CA VAL A 37 -16.89 2.93 0.67
C VAL A 37 -16.64 3.42 -0.77
N GLY A 38 -15.39 3.64 -1.11
CA GLY A 38 -14.95 4.23 -2.38
C GLY A 38 -14.70 5.74 -2.32
N ALA A 39 -15.09 6.42 -1.23
CA ALA A 39 -14.81 7.85 -1.08
C ALA A 39 -13.30 8.12 -0.96
N ASP A 40 -12.82 9.13 -1.67
CA ASP A 40 -11.47 9.66 -1.53
C ASP A 40 -11.43 10.64 -0.35
N VAL A 41 -10.51 10.40 0.56
CA VAL A 41 -10.38 11.17 1.80
C VAL A 41 -8.95 11.61 2.03
N THR A 42 -8.79 12.70 2.76
CA THR A 42 -7.50 13.11 3.31
C THR A 42 -7.50 12.84 4.81
N ILE A 43 -6.48 12.12 5.29
CA ILE A 43 -6.33 11.78 6.70
C ILE A 43 -5.20 12.59 7.28
N HIS A 44 -5.51 13.38 8.28
CA HIS A 44 -4.54 14.08 9.10
C HIS A 44 -4.37 13.32 10.42
N VAL A 45 -3.16 12.83 10.69
CA VAL A 45 -2.84 12.03 11.89
C VAL A 45 -1.76 12.69 12.69
N THR A 46 -2.00 12.85 13.99
CA THR A 46 -0.96 13.24 14.94
C THR A 46 -0.20 12.01 15.40
N LEU A 47 1.07 11.92 15.01
CA LEU A 47 1.92 10.78 15.36
C LEU A 47 2.28 10.81 16.86
N PRO A 48 2.38 9.63 17.51
CA PRO A 48 2.78 9.54 18.90
C PRO A 48 4.18 10.10 19.16
N ARG A 49 4.48 10.33 20.44
CA ARG A 49 5.81 10.75 20.93
C ARG A 49 6.34 12.04 20.32
N GLY A 50 5.46 12.93 19.88
CA GLY A 50 5.88 14.21 19.31
C GLY A 50 6.52 14.10 17.92
N ALA A 51 6.31 13.00 17.20
CA ALA A 51 6.83 12.84 15.84
C ALA A 51 6.13 13.75 14.80
N GLY A 52 5.17 14.59 15.28
CA GLY A 52 4.45 15.60 14.50
C GLY A 52 3.29 15.02 13.71
N ASP A 53 2.72 15.84 12.85
CA ASP A 53 1.55 15.50 12.07
C ASP A 53 1.93 15.00 10.68
N ILE A 54 1.13 14.11 10.14
CA ILE A 54 1.19 13.69 8.74
C ILE A 54 -0.18 13.87 8.09
N GLU A 55 -0.16 14.22 6.83
CA GLU A 55 -1.35 14.24 5.99
C GLU A 55 -1.19 13.26 4.84
N VAL A 56 -2.17 12.37 4.68
CA VAL A 56 -2.10 11.27 3.72
C VAL A 56 -3.40 11.17 2.94
N PRO A 57 -3.35 11.26 1.60
CA PRO A 57 -4.50 10.92 0.77
C PRO A 57 -4.80 9.42 0.87
N ALA A 58 -6.06 9.07 0.97
CA ALA A 58 -6.51 7.70 1.15
C ALA A 58 -7.89 7.49 0.53
N GLN A 59 -8.27 6.23 0.36
CA GLN A 59 -9.60 5.84 -0.08
C GLN A 59 -10.24 4.92 0.96
N VAL A 60 -11.51 5.12 1.25
CA VAL A 60 -12.29 4.23 2.12
C VAL A 60 -12.52 2.90 1.40
N ILE A 61 -11.91 1.82 1.88
CA ILE A 61 -11.98 0.49 1.25
C ILE A 61 -12.94 -0.46 1.95
N ARG A 62 -13.26 -0.19 3.20
CA ARG A 62 -14.18 -1.01 4.00
C ARG A 62 -14.78 -0.17 5.12
N ARG A 63 -16.01 -0.54 5.49
CA ARG A 63 -16.74 -0.02 6.62
C ARG A 63 -17.20 -1.18 7.50
N ASP A 64 -17.08 -1.05 8.79
CA ASP A 64 -17.58 -2.00 9.78
C ASP A 64 -18.15 -1.24 11.01
N PRO A 65 -18.80 -1.91 11.98
CA PRO A 65 -19.40 -1.24 13.14
C PRO A 65 -18.41 -0.45 14.00
N GLU A 66 -17.12 -0.73 13.89
CA GLU A 66 -16.07 -0.05 14.69
C GLU A 66 -15.51 1.19 13.96
N GLY A 67 -15.82 1.38 12.67
CA GLY A 67 -15.35 2.50 11.88
C GLY A 67 -15.03 2.16 10.43
N ILE A 68 -13.99 2.74 9.88
CA ILE A 68 -13.59 2.56 8.49
C ILE A 68 -12.17 2.00 8.38
N ALA A 69 -11.92 1.25 7.31
CA ALA A 69 -10.57 0.95 6.86
C ALA A 69 -10.28 1.74 5.58
N VAL A 70 -9.10 2.32 5.51
CA VAL A 70 -8.65 3.12 4.36
C VAL A 70 -7.38 2.56 3.78
N ALA A 71 -7.23 2.68 2.46
CA ALA A 71 -5.98 2.45 1.76
C ALA A 71 -5.34 3.79 1.41
N PHE A 72 -4.03 3.91 1.61
CA PHE A 72 -3.31 5.14 1.26
C PHE A 72 -3.20 5.29 -0.25
N GLY A 73 -3.50 6.47 -0.76
CA GLY A 73 -3.39 6.84 -2.18
C GLY A 73 -1.96 7.22 -2.60
N GLY A 74 -1.05 7.28 -1.66
CA GLY A 74 0.35 7.66 -1.78
C GLY A 74 0.79 8.44 -0.54
N MET A 75 1.98 8.15 -0.04
CA MET A 75 2.54 8.82 1.12
C MET A 75 3.86 9.50 0.72
N PRO A 76 4.00 10.82 0.88
CA PRO A 76 5.27 11.50 0.65
C PRO A 76 6.43 10.82 1.41
N ALA A 77 7.61 10.73 0.81
CA ALA A 77 8.76 10.06 1.42
C ALA A 77 9.09 10.56 2.83
N ALA A 78 9.02 11.88 3.03
CA ALA A 78 9.23 12.50 4.33
C ALA A 78 8.20 12.06 5.40
N HIS A 79 6.96 11.79 4.98
CA HIS A 79 5.93 11.24 5.86
C HIS A 79 6.13 9.74 6.10
N ALA A 80 6.53 8.99 5.06
CA ALA A 80 6.81 7.57 5.17
C ALA A 80 7.89 7.27 6.20
N ASP A 81 8.99 8.02 6.20
CA ASP A 81 10.09 7.82 7.16
C ASP A 81 9.67 8.12 8.60
N ARG A 82 8.82 9.12 8.79
CA ARG A 82 8.26 9.45 10.12
C ARG A 82 7.22 8.42 10.58
N PHE A 83 6.53 7.76 9.65
CA PHE A 83 5.47 6.80 9.91
C PHE A 83 5.99 5.37 10.18
N LYS A 84 7.07 4.95 9.50
CA LYS A 84 7.70 3.62 9.65
C LYS A 84 7.88 3.12 11.08
N PRO A 85 8.39 3.94 12.04
CA PRO A 85 8.61 3.48 13.41
C PRO A 85 7.34 3.07 14.15
N PHE A 86 6.18 3.48 13.66
CA PHE A 86 4.87 3.21 14.29
C PHE A 86 4.14 2.04 13.67
N VAL A 87 4.60 1.56 12.52
CA VAL A 87 4.05 0.34 11.92
C VAL A 87 4.59 -0.87 12.68
N PRO A 88 3.73 -1.70 13.28
CA PRO A 88 4.19 -2.84 14.06
C PRO A 88 5.11 -3.77 13.24
N ALA A 89 6.23 -4.16 13.79
CA ALA A 89 7.18 -5.06 13.12
C ALA A 89 6.55 -6.40 12.71
N TRP A 90 5.50 -6.84 13.42
CA TRP A 90 4.74 -8.04 13.09
C TRP A 90 3.79 -7.84 11.89
N ASP A 91 3.33 -6.62 11.64
CA ASP A 91 2.52 -6.31 10.46
C ASP A 91 3.37 -6.45 9.17
N LEU A 92 4.66 -6.13 9.28
CA LEU A 92 5.63 -6.36 8.20
C LEU A 92 5.87 -7.86 7.92
N ARG A 93 5.66 -8.73 8.93
CA ARG A 93 5.86 -10.18 8.82
C ARG A 93 4.57 -10.95 8.54
N ARG A 94 3.42 -10.47 9.02
CA ARG A 94 2.12 -11.13 8.90
C ARG A 94 1.48 -11.00 7.52
N ARG A 95 1.93 -10.03 6.74
CA ARG A 95 1.30 -9.74 5.46
C ARG A 95 1.87 -10.58 4.36
N ALA A 96 1.28 -11.73 4.23
CA ALA A 96 1.39 -12.66 3.14
C ALA A 96 2.78 -13.30 3.00
N GLU A 97 2.76 -14.61 2.95
CA GLU A 97 3.90 -15.37 2.53
C GLU A 97 4.46 -14.78 1.24
N ARG A 98 5.77 -14.57 1.21
CA ARG A 98 6.48 -14.05 0.06
C ARG A 98 7.07 -15.21 -0.72
N VAL A 99 6.86 -15.18 -2.01
CA VAL A 99 7.47 -16.13 -2.91
C VAL A 99 8.60 -15.45 -3.66
N SER A 100 9.82 -16.02 -3.61
CA SER A 100 10.92 -15.57 -4.46
C SER A 100 10.59 -16.00 -5.88
N ILE A 101 10.39 -15.02 -6.75
CA ILE A 101 10.08 -15.25 -8.15
C ILE A 101 10.58 -14.07 -8.96
N GLU A 102 11.24 -14.41 -10.07
CA GLU A 102 11.67 -13.45 -11.06
C GLU A 102 10.62 -13.37 -12.18
N LEU A 103 9.93 -12.24 -12.25
CA LEU A 103 8.96 -11.90 -13.28
C LEU A 103 9.35 -10.57 -13.91
N PRO A 104 9.25 -10.43 -15.22
CA PRO A 104 9.43 -9.14 -15.86
C PRO A 104 8.33 -8.18 -15.41
N ILE A 105 8.73 -6.96 -15.13
CA ILE A 105 7.83 -5.86 -14.78
C ILE A 105 8.15 -4.61 -15.59
N GLN A 106 7.13 -3.80 -15.77
CA GLN A 106 7.27 -2.40 -16.15
C GLN A 106 6.72 -1.56 -15.00
N VAL A 107 7.41 -0.48 -14.67
CA VAL A 107 7.01 0.47 -13.63
C VAL A 107 6.81 1.83 -14.27
N ASP A 108 5.57 2.31 -14.27
CA ASP A 108 5.20 3.62 -14.80
C ASP A 108 5.00 4.58 -13.62
N GLY A 109 5.79 5.63 -13.56
CA GLY A 109 5.62 6.78 -12.67
C GLY A 109 4.90 7.93 -13.37
N HIS A 110 4.87 9.11 -12.73
CA HIS A 110 4.27 10.30 -13.31
C HIS A 110 5.06 10.79 -14.54
N ASP A 111 6.38 10.87 -14.43
CA ASP A 111 7.27 11.43 -15.45
C ASP A 111 8.31 10.43 -15.96
N PHE A 112 8.16 9.15 -15.65
CA PHE A 112 9.11 8.12 -16.04
C PHE A 112 8.44 6.76 -16.25
N ALA A 113 9.09 5.93 -17.04
CA ALA A 113 8.79 4.50 -17.14
C ALA A 113 10.11 3.73 -17.13
N THR A 114 10.17 2.66 -16.33
CA THR A 114 11.37 1.80 -16.26
C THR A 114 10.96 0.33 -16.28
N LYS A 115 11.88 -0.52 -16.70
CA LYS A 115 11.70 -1.97 -16.69
C LYS A 115 12.50 -2.59 -15.57
N GLY A 116 12.16 -3.82 -15.23
CA GLY A 116 12.86 -4.57 -14.21
C GLY A 116 12.28 -5.95 -13.98
N HIS A 117 12.60 -6.51 -12.83
CA HIS A 117 12.14 -7.84 -12.44
C HIS A 117 11.76 -7.86 -10.97
N THR A 118 10.82 -8.72 -10.61
CA THR A 118 10.57 -9.02 -9.20
C THR A 118 11.72 -9.85 -8.62
N VAL A 119 12.04 -9.63 -7.36
CA VAL A 119 12.92 -10.49 -6.53
C VAL A 119 12.06 -11.40 -5.67
N ASP A 120 11.00 -10.84 -5.10
CA ASP A 120 9.95 -11.57 -4.42
C ASP A 120 8.59 -10.89 -4.62
N LEU A 121 7.53 -11.65 -4.41
CA LEU A 121 6.15 -11.20 -4.57
C LEU A 121 5.29 -11.73 -3.44
N SER A 122 4.35 -10.91 -3.00
CA SER A 122 3.26 -11.26 -2.08
C SER A 122 1.97 -10.57 -2.52
N ILE A 123 0.84 -10.86 -1.86
CA ILE A 123 -0.44 -10.20 -2.15
C ILE A 123 -0.48 -8.71 -1.75
N VAL A 124 0.51 -8.21 -0.99
CA VAL A 124 0.57 -6.82 -0.51
C VAL A 124 1.73 -6.02 -1.08
N GLY A 125 2.61 -6.64 -1.88
CA GLY A 125 3.76 -5.96 -2.44
C GLY A 125 4.87 -6.92 -2.83
N GLY A 126 6.02 -6.36 -3.20
CA GLY A 126 7.18 -7.15 -3.60
C GLY A 126 8.47 -6.34 -3.56
N ARG A 127 9.60 -7.05 -3.60
CA ARG A 127 10.89 -6.45 -3.92
C ARG A 127 11.14 -6.57 -5.41
N VAL A 128 11.68 -5.51 -5.97
CA VAL A 128 11.98 -5.41 -7.40
C VAL A 128 13.39 -4.88 -7.62
N THR A 129 13.98 -5.25 -8.74
CA THR A 129 15.11 -4.54 -9.33
C THR A 129 14.60 -3.80 -10.56
N THR A 130 15.09 -2.61 -10.81
CA THR A 130 14.72 -1.79 -11.97
C THR A 130 15.96 -1.19 -12.61
N GLU A 131 15.88 -0.91 -13.91
CA GLU A 131 16.98 -0.30 -14.67
C GLU A 131 17.32 1.08 -14.12
N GLU A 132 16.29 1.83 -13.70
CA GLU A 132 16.45 3.13 -13.04
C GLU A 132 16.01 3.06 -11.58
N PRO A 133 16.69 3.76 -10.66
CA PRO A 133 16.33 3.77 -9.25
C PRO A 133 14.96 4.40 -9.03
N LEU A 134 14.13 3.73 -8.24
CA LEU A 134 12.84 4.25 -7.82
C LEU A 134 12.99 5.09 -6.55
N ARG A 135 12.36 6.24 -6.52
CA ARG A 135 12.40 7.15 -5.35
C ARG A 135 11.33 6.77 -4.33
N PRO A 136 11.69 6.60 -3.04
CA PRO A 136 10.71 6.39 -1.97
C PRO A 136 9.62 7.46 -1.96
N GLY A 137 8.38 7.04 -1.68
CA GLY A 137 7.21 7.90 -1.68
C GLY A 137 6.51 8.05 -3.03
N ASN A 138 7.15 7.68 -4.15
CA ASN A 138 6.49 7.75 -5.45
C ASN A 138 5.32 6.77 -5.54
N LEU A 139 4.20 7.25 -6.07
CA LEU A 139 3.10 6.42 -6.52
C LEU A 139 3.39 5.98 -7.95
N VAL A 140 3.37 4.67 -8.19
CA VAL A 140 3.68 4.06 -9.48
C VAL A 140 2.62 3.04 -9.87
N ALA A 141 2.52 2.75 -11.16
CA ALA A 141 1.78 1.60 -11.66
C ALA A 141 2.78 0.51 -12.06
N VAL A 142 2.63 -0.66 -11.45
CA VAL A 142 3.44 -1.85 -11.77
C VAL A 142 2.65 -2.73 -12.71
N ILE A 143 3.20 -2.99 -13.88
CA ILE A 143 2.66 -3.96 -14.82
C ILE A 143 3.43 -5.26 -14.61
N LEU A 144 2.76 -6.23 -14.03
CA LEU A 144 3.28 -7.55 -13.71
C LEU A 144 2.71 -8.57 -14.69
N THR A 145 3.57 -9.36 -15.33
CA THR A 145 3.14 -10.42 -16.25
C THR A 145 3.37 -11.78 -15.61
N PRO A 146 2.30 -12.44 -15.10
CA PRO A 146 2.39 -13.80 -14.57
C PRO A 146 2.82 -14.81 -15.62
N LYS A 147 3.52 -15.87 -15.19
CA LYS A 147 3.96 -16.96 -16.08
C LYS A 147 2.88 -18.05 -16.32
N ASP A 148 1.69 -17.86 -15.76
CA ASP A 148 0.56 -18.81 -15.90
C ASP A 148 -0.35 -18.55 -17.10
N GLY A 149 -0.02 -17.55 -17.92
CA GLY A 149 -0.81 -17.16 -19.08
C GLY A 149 -2.04 -16.30 -18.77
N SER A 150 -2.26 -15.89 -17.51
CA SER A 150 -3.42 -15.09 -17.11
C SER A 150 -3.39 -13.63 -17.63
N GLY A 151 -2.34 -13.27 -18.36
CA GLY A 151 -2.14 -11.92 -18.91
C GLY A 151 -1.62 -10.90 -17.86
N PRO A 152 -1.25 -9.71 -18.31
CA PRO A 152 -0.66 -8.71 -17.43
C PRO A 152 -1.66 -8.20 -16.40
N MET A 153 -1.15 -7.83 -15.23
CA MET A 153 -1.87 -7.14 -14.18
C MET A 153 -1.24 -5.76 -13.99
N ARG A 154 -2.08 -4.71 -13.95
CA ARG A 154 -1.65 -3.34 -13.67
C ARG A 154 -2.02 -2.99 -12.23
N ILE A 155 -1.04 -2.90 -11.36
CA ILE A 155 -1.21 -2.72 -9.93
C ILE A 155 -0.62 -1.37 -9.52
N ARG A 156 -1.38 -0.56 -8.79
CA ARG A 156 -0.85 0.65 -8.16
C ARG A 156 0.01 0.27 -6.97
N ALA A 157 1.15 0.94 -6.81
CA ALA A 157 2.06 0.70 -5.70
C ALA A 157 2.70 2.01 -5.23
N VAL A 158 3.06 2.04 -3.97
CA VAL A 158 3.95 3.06 -3.40
C VAL A 158 5.35 2.46 -3.30
N VAL A 159 6.34 3.22 -3.73
CA VAL A 159 7.74 2.89 -3.49
C VAL A 159 8.02 3.15 -2.01
N TRP A 160 8.09 2.08 -1.21
CA TRP A 160 8.33 2.18 0.22
C TRP A 160 9.79 2.42 0.56
N GLU A 161 10.68 1.71 -0.09
CA GLU A 161 12.12 1.84 -0.03
C GLU A 161 12.69 1.73 -1.44
N GLY A 162 13.77 2.46 -1.72
CA GLY A 162 14.45 2.39 -3.01
C GLY A 162 15.90 2.80 -2.87
N ASN A 163 16.76 2.12 -3.59
CA ASN A 163 18.19 2.41 -3.74
C ASN A 163 18.69 1.91 -5.12
N ALA A 164 19.98 2.06 -5.37
CA ALA A 164 20.59 1.62 -6.65
C ALA A 164 20.49 0.11 -6.92
N ARG A 165 20.12 -0.72 -5.92
CA ARG A 165 20.04 -2.20 -6.06
C ARG A 165 18.59 -2.69 -6.22
N GLY A 166 17.61 -1.81 -6.04
CA GLY A 166 16.20 -2.14 -6.17
C GLY A 166 15.28 -1.36 -5.25
N ALA A 167 14.04 -1.79 -5.20
CA ALA A 167 13.01 -1.14 -4.42
C ALA A 167 12.08 -2.14 -3.73
N VAL A 168 11.45 -1.68 -2.64
CA VAL A 168 10.32 -2.34 -2.01
C VAL A 168 9.06 -1.60 -2.44
N LEU A 169 8.14 -2.32 -3.03
CA LEU A 169 6.85 -1.81 -3.47
C LEU A 169 5.75 -2.32 -2.56
N VAL A 170 4.86 -1.44 -2.16
CA VAL A 170 3.63 -1.77 -1.42
C VAL A 170 2.45 -1.51 -2.34
N PHE A 171 1.67 -2.55 -2.59
CA PHE A 171 0.49 -2.45 -3.44
C PHE A 171 -0.62 -1.67 -2.74
N VAL A 172 -1.26 -0.78 -3.48
CA VAL A 172 -2.33 0.09 -2.98
C VAL A 172 -3.52 0.06 -3.95
N ASN A 173 -4.73 0.24 -3.41
CA ASN A 173 -5.96 0.35 -4.20
C ASN A 173 -6.16 -0.79 -5.23
N LEU A 174 -5.86 -2.04 -4.84
CA LEU A 174 -6.20 -3.19 -5.67
C LEU A 174 -7.72 -3.29 -5.78
N SER A 175 -8.21 -3.40 -7.03
CA SER A 175 -9.60 -3.82 -7.24
C SER A 175 -9.81 -5.23 -6.67
N THR A 176 -11.05 -5.58 -6.34
CA THR A 176 -11.36 -6.94 -5.89
C THR A 176 -10.92 -8.00 -6.91
N ALA A 177 -11.08 -7.70 -8.21
CA ALA A 177 -10.67 -8.60 -9.28
C ALA A 177 -9.14 -8.78 -9.33
N ASP A 178 -8.36 -7.70 -9.25
CA ASP A 178 -6.90 -7.76 -9.24
C ASP A 178 -6.37 -8.44 -7.98
N PHE A 179 -7.00 -8.18 -6.82
CA PHE A 179 -6.65 -8.85 -5.58
C PHE A 179 -6.85 -10.37 -5.67
N VAL A 180 -8.00 -10.81 -6.19
CA VAL A 180 -8.28 -12.26 -6.37
C VAL A 180 -7.28 -12.88 -7.36
N ARG A 181 -7.01 -12.24 -8.48
CA ARG A 181 -6.02 -12.72 -9.46
C ARG A 181 -4.63 -12.84 -8.86
N LEU A 182 -4.15 -11.77 -8.19
CA LEU A 182 -2.84 -11.75 -7.56
C LEU A 182 -2.73 -12.83 -6.48
N ARG A 183 -3.76 -12.96 -5.64
CA ARG A 183 -3.82 -13.99 -4.59
C ARG A 183 -3.75 -15.39 -5.19
N THR A 184 -4.61 -15.71 -6.16
CA THR A 184 -4.61 -17.01 -6.82
C THR A 184 -3.23 -17.33 -7.41
N TYR A 185 -2.59 -16.34 -8.03
CA TYR A 185 -1.25 -16.53 -8.60
C TYR A 185 -0.21 -16.79 -7.51
N VAL A 186 -0.16 -15.98 -6.46
CA VAL A 186 0.79 -16.16 -5.34
C VAL A 186 0.56 -17.50 -4.64
N ASP A 187 -0.68 -17.87 -4.35
CA ASP A 187 -1.03 -19.16 -3.73
C ASP A 187 -0.58 -20.35 -4.60
N SER A 188 -0.73 -20.24 -5.93
CA SER A 188 -0.25 -21.26 -6.87
C SER A 188 1.27 -21.43 -6.86
N LEU A 189 2.01 -20.35 -6.65
CA LEU A 189 3.47 -20.37 -6.55
C LEU A 189 3.94 -20.97 -5.23
N LEU A 190 3.24 -20.66 -4.14
CA LEU A 190 3.52 -21.24 -2.81
C LEU A 190 3.26 -22.73 -2.78
N ALA A 191 2.18 -23.20 -3.40
CA ALA A 191 1.84 -24.63 -3.50
C ALA A 191 2.88 -25.45 -4.30
N ARG A 192 3.62 -24.84 -5.22
CA ARG A 192 4.67 -25.51 -6.00
C ARG A 192 6.01 -25.64 -5.27
N ARG A 193 6.13 -25.09 -4.06
CA ARG A 193 7.33 -25.18 -3.21
C ARG A 193 7.31 -26.36 -2.23
N LEU A 194 6.17 -26.99 -2.10
CA LEU A 194 5.96 -28.23 -1.31
C LEU A 194 6.17 -29.45 -2.20
#